data_341e065a7e49f79d607648298122ee34
#
_entry.id   341e065a7e49f79d607648298122ee34
#
_cell.length_a   1.000
_cell.length_b   1.000
_cell.length_c   1.000
_cell.angle_alpha   90.00
_cell.angle_beta   90.00
_cell.angle_gamma   90.00
#
_symmetry.space_group_name_H-M   'P 1'
#
loop_
_entity.id
_entity.type
_entity.pdbx_description
1 polymer ?
#
loop_
_entity_poly.entity_id
_entity_poly.type
_entity_poly.pdbx_seq_one_letter_code
_entity_poly.pdbx_strand_id
1 'polypeptide(L)'
;MRNTEWWTKLAPVIGSVSNSNVVFGIDGFEGKHELYRRNTKFSKVIDNMEAFIKAGGVARVDSLVFKHNEDDTETLEYFLLGKGVQEVNFVSTTRFYEMNKFAVQDLDGNYEYDLEPATRPEYKKVANTTLESLLDKDVRQQAISNAVIKPKCMEDQGIYVDPYGNILSCCLIGSDYLEEPLKETLPIHTLRNLSVQNTKDMLKDIKVPNCKDGILSSDTMLWKDMDNYWNGDNKCMTCIKACSKTIYNTTKHIA
;
A
#
# COMPACT_ATOMS: atom_id res chain seq x y z
N MET A 1 3.12 -8.48 -18.98
CA MET A 1 2.55 -7.11 -19.04
C MET A 1 1.58 -7.04 -20.22
N ARG A 2 0.45 -6.34 -20.07
CA ARG A 2 -0.52 -6.11 -21.16
C ARG A 2 0.11 -5.25 -22.26
N ASN A 3 -0.45 -5.32 -23.49
CA ASN A 3 0.02 -4.52 -24.63
C ASN A 3 -0.78 -3.21 -24.80
N THR A 4 -0.33 -2.34 -25.67
CA THR A 4 -0.95 -1.02 -25.93
C THR A 4 -2.41 -1.15 -26.39
N GLU A 5 -2.76 -2.16 -27.21
CA GLU A 5 -4.13 -2.40 -27.65
C GLU A 5 -5.08 -2.65 -26.49
N TRP A 6 -4.65 -3.42 -25.50
CA TRP A 6 -5.43 -3.67 -24.29
C TRP A 6 -5.71 -2.38 -23.52
N TRP A 7 -4.68 -1.53 -23.36
CA TRP A 7 -4.78 -0.24 -22.67
C TRP A 7 -5.69 0.75 -23.43
N THR A 8 -5.62 0.76 -24.76
CA THR A 8 -6.54 1.54 -25.62
C THR A 8 -7.99 1.13 -25.42
N LYS A 9 -8.26 -0.18 -25.31
CA LYS A 9 -9.61 -0.70 -25.05
C LYS A 9 -10.11 -0.43 -23.63
N LEU A 10 -9.20 -0.37 -22.67
CA LEU A 10 -9.55 -0.11 -21.26
C LEU A 10 -9.95 1.35 -21.02
N ALA A 11 -9.33 2.31 -21.70
CA ALA A 11 -9.52 3.73 -21.45
C ALA A 11 -11.00 4.17 -21.46
N PRO A 12 -11.82 3.85 -22.47
CA PRO A 12 -13.24 4.23 -22.48
C PRO A 12 -14.05 3.51 -21.39
N VAL A 13 -13.64 2.31 -20.96
CA VAL A 13 -14.32 1.57 -19.89
C VAL A 13 -14.10 2.30 -18.55
N ILE A 14 -12.87 2.67 -18.26
CA ILE A 14 -12.53 3.44 -17.04
C ILE A 14 -13.19 4.83 -17.11
N GLY A 15 -13.09 5.52 -18.26
CA GLY A 15 -13.66 6.86 -18.45
C GLY A 15 -15.19 6.93 -18.35
N SER A 16 -15.91 5.78 -18.43
CA SER A 16 -17.34 5.73 -18.18
C SER A 16 -17.72 5.89 -16.70
N VAL A 17 -16.77 5.76 -15.80
CA VAL A 17 -16.95 5.98 -14.36
C VAL A 17 -16.43 7.38 -13.99
N SER A 18 -17.29 8.18 -13.38
CA SER A 18 -16.91 9.55 -12.96
C SER A 18 -15.73 9.53 -11.98
N ASN A 19 -14.83 10.49 -12.14
CA ASN A 19 -13.64 10.67 -11.27
C ASN A 19 -12.68 9.47 -11.25
N SER A 20 -12.73 8.60 -12.26
CA SER A 20 -11.83 7.45 -12.37
C SER A 20 -10.51 7.81 -13.02
N ASN A 21 -9.45 7.20 -12.56
CA ASN A 21 -8.11 7.30 -13.13
C ASN A 21 -7.38 5.98 -13.03
N VAL A 22 -6.28 5.84 -13.75
CA VAL A 22 -5.36 4.71 -13.61
C VAL A 22 -4.02 5.23 -13.11
N VAL A 23 -3.51 4.59 -12.05
CA VAL A 23 -2.18 4.91 -11.50
C VAL A 23 -1.15 3.96 -12.10
N PHE A 24 -0.16 4.52 -12.77
CA PHE A 24 1.01 3.78 -13.29
C PHE A 24 2.16 3.90 -12.28
N GLY A 25 2.81 2.78 -11.99
CA GLY A 25 4.01 2.78 -11.16
C GLY A 25 5.27 2.98 -12.01
N ILE A 26 5.95 4.12 -11.89
CA ILE A 26 7.18 4.44 -12.64
C ILE A 26 8.20 5.01 -11.67
N ASP A 27 9.28 4.25 -11.39
CA ASP A 27 10.25 4.57 -10.34
C ASP A 27 11.61 5.00 -10.95
N GLY A 28 11.58 5.98 -11.85
CA GLY A 28 12.76 6.52 -12.54
C GLY A 28 12.76 6.25 -14.03
N PHE A 29 13.82 6.67 -14.72
CA PHE A 29 14.05 6.42 -16.13
C PHE A 29 14.55 4.99 -16.40
N GLU A 30 14.69 4.64 -17.68
CA GLU A 30 15.21 3.35 -18.12
C GLU A 30 16.54 2.99 -17.44
N GLY A 31 16.67 1.76 -16.99
CA GLY A 31 17.79 1.28 -16.18
C GLY A 31 17.63 1.52 -14.68
N LYS A 32 17.07 2.66 -14.25
CA LYS A 32 16.74 2.92 -12.83
C LYS A 32 15.39 2.36 -12.43
N HIS A 33 14.39 2.47 -13.29
CA HIS A 33 13.07 1.89 -13.09
C HIS A 33 13.11 0.39 -12.81
N GLU A 34 13.93 -0.34 -13.60
CA GLU A 34 14.06 -1.79 -13.53
C GLU A 34 14.77 -2.27 -12.26
N LEU A 35 15.54 -1.43 -11.58
CA LEU A 35 16.20 -1.80 -10.33
C LEU A 35 15.18 -2.17 -9.24
N TYR A 36 14.07 -1.48 -9.19
CA TYR A 36 13.00 -1.82 -8.24
C TYR A 36 11.87 -2.63 -8.89
N ARG A 37 11.40 -2.21 -10.07
CA ARG A 37 10.32 -2.91 -10.79
C ARG A 37 10.87 -3.98 -11.71
N ARG A 38 11.45 -4.96 -11.11
CA ARG A 38 12.05 -6.10 -11.82
C ARG A 38 11.03 -6.78 -12.74
N ASN A 39 11.53 -7.35 -13.86
CA ASN A 39 10.72 -7.97 -14.92
C ASN A 39 9.73 -7.02 -15.63
N THR A 40 9.91 -5.72 -15.49
CA THR A 40 9.25 -4.71 -16.30
C THR A 40 10.27 -4.03 -17.23
N LYS A 41 9.78 -3.28 -18.21
CA LYS A 41 10.60 -2.42 -19.07
C LYS A 41 9.99 -1.04 -19.07
N PHE A 42 10.80 -0.04 -18.73
CA PHE A 42 10.37 1.36 -18.69
C PHE A 42 9.66 1.78 -19.99
N SER A 43 10.30 1.55 -21.14
CA SER A 43 9.72 1.89 -22.46
C SER A 43 8.32 1.30 -22.64
N LYS A 44 8.11 0.02 -22.26
CA LYS A 44 6.81 -0.63 -22.41
C LYS A 44 5.75 -0.07 -21.46
N VAL A 45 6.13 0.37 -20.26
CA VAL A 45 5.20 1.05 -19.34
C VAL A 45 4.79 2.39 -19.92
N ILE A 46 5.74 3.16 -20.46
CA ILE A 46 5.49 4.45 -21.11
C ILE A 46 4.57 4.27 -22.32
N ASP A 47 4.86 3.33 -23.22
CA ASP A 47 4.04 3.07 -24.42
C ASP A 47 2.59 2.73 -24.05
N ASN A 48 2.40 1.90 -23.02
CA ASN A 48 1.08 1.51 -22.54
C ASN A 48 0.31 2.70 -21.91
N MET A 49 1.01 3.51 -21.12
CA MET A 49 0.44 4.71 -20.51
C MET A 49 0.02 5.73 -21.57
N GLU A 50 0.90 6.01 -22.55
CA GLU A 50 0.57 6.90 -23.66
C GLU A 50 -0.63 6.41 -24.48
N ALA A 51 -0.69 5.10 -24.75
CA ALA A 51 -1.83 4.50 -25.47
C ALA A 51 -3.13 4.67 -24.68
N PHE A 52 -3.09 4.53 -23.35
CA PHE A 52 -4.24 4.75 -22.48
C PHE A 52 -4.67 6.22 -22.48
N ILE A 53 -3.74 7.16 -22.33
CA ILE A 53 -4.00 8.61 -22.35
C ILE A 53 -4.56 9.03 -23.71
N LYS A 54 -3.93 8.59 -24.81
CA LYS A 54 -4.37 8.91 -26.18
C LYS A 54 -5.79 8.41 -26.48
N ALA A 55 -6.22 7.34 -25.84
CA ALA A 55 -7.59 6.82 -25.93
C ALA A 55 -8.59 7.49 -24.98
N GLY A 56 -8.20 8.61 -24.32
CA GLY A 56 -9.06 9.40 -23.43
C GLY A 56 -9.03 8.98 -21.97
N GLY A 57 -8.13 8.10 -21.57
CA GLY A 57 -7.95 7.72 -20.17
C GLY A 57 -7.20 8.77 -19.37
N VAL A 58 -7.55 8.93 -18.09
CA VAL A 58 -6.85 9.79 -17.13
C VAL A 58 -5.79 8.96 -16.41
N ALA A 59 -4.51 9.30 -16.62
CA ALA A 59 -3.38 8.63 -15.99
C ALA A 59 -2.74 9.49 -14.90
N ARG A 60 -2.41 8.86 -13.78
CA ARG A 60 -1.55 9.38 -12.71
C ARG A 60 -0.35 8.47 -12.56
N VAL A 61 0.71 8.97 -11.96
CA VAL A 61 1.91 8.18 -11.68
C VAL A 61 2.26 8.25 -10.21
N ASP A 62 2.50 7.08 -9.60
CA ASP A 62 3.16 6.97 -8.31
C ASP A 62 4.58 6.46 -8.53
N SER A 63 5.56 7.21 -8.01
CA SER A 63 6.98 6.91 -8.09
C SER A 63 7.55 6.71 -6.69
N LEU A 64 8.05 5.53 -6.40
CA LEU A 64 8.79 5.28 -5.17
C LEU A 64 10.20 5.85 -5.28
N VAL A 65 10.58 6.64 -4.28
CA VAL A 65 11.88 7.30 -4.27
C VAL A 65 12.89 6.50 -3.46
N PHE A 66 14.00 6.19 -4.10
CA PHE A 66 15.17 5.51 -3.57
C PHE A 66 16.41 6.38 -3.82
N LYS A 67 17.53 6.04 -3.22
CA LYS A 67 18.80 6.74 -3.45
C LYS A 67 19.21 6.77 -4.94
N HIS A 68 18.93 5.71 -5.70
CA HIS A 68 19.33 5.62 -7.11
C HIS A 68 18.52 6.50 -8.07
N ASN A 69 17.32 6.96 -7.66
CA ASN A 69 16.44 7.78 -8.52
C ASN A 69 16.06 9.13 -7.89
N GLU A 70 16.49 9.44 -6.66
CA GLU A 70 16.10 10.67 -5.95
C GLU A 70 16.50 11.97 -6.66
N ASP A 71 17.56 11.93 -7.47
CA ASP A 71 18.04 13.09 -8.22
C ASP A 71 17.31 13.31 -9.55
N ASP A 72 16.51 12.33 -9.99
CA ASP A 72 15.78 12.41 -11.26
C ASP A 72 14.34 12.91 -11.10
N THR A 73 13.86 13.11 -9.89
CA THR A 73 12.43 13.33 -9.59
C THR A 73 11.83 14.50 -10.37
N GLU A 74 12.49 15.66 -10.39
CA GLU A 74 12.03 16.84 -11.12
C GLU A 74 12.01 16.61 -12.65
N THR A 75 13.06 15.97 -13.17
CA THR A 75 13.16 15.69 -14.60
C THR A 75 12.16 14.64 -15.04
N LEU A 76 11.92 13.63 -14.19
CA LEU A 76 10.92 12.59 -14.41
C LEU A 76 9.51 13.17 -14.39
N GLU A 77 9.21 14.05 -13.45
CA GLU A 77 7.91 14.74 -13.37
C GLU A 77 7.65 15.53 -14.65
N TYR A 78 8.61 16.40 -15.04
CA TYR A 78 8.49 17.18 -16.28
C TYR A 78 8.28 16.30 -17.52
N PHE A 79 9.01 15.19 -17.61
CA PHE A 79 8.87 14.23 -18.71
C PHE A 79 7.48 13.60 -18.75
N LEU A 80 6.95 13.15 -17.59
CA LEU A 80 5.67 12.47 -17.50
C LEU A 80 4.48 13.42 -17.73
N LEU A 81 4.54 14.63 -17.18
CA LEU A 81 3.55 15.67 -17.44
C LEU A 81 3.52 16.05 -18.93
N GLY A 82 4.69 16.13 -19.57
CA GLY A 82 4.80 16.34 -21.01
C GLY A 82 4.18 15.23 -21.88
N LYS A 83 3.98 14.03 -21.32
CA LYS A 83 3.26 12.91 -21.95
C LYS A 83 1.76 12.87 -21.65
N GLY A 84 1.25 13.84 -20.91
CA GLY A 84 -0.17 13.98 -20.60
C GLY A 84 -0.62 13.29 -19.30
N VAL A 85 0.31 12.90 -18.45
CA VAL A 85 0.00 12.45 -17.08
C VAL A 85 -0.61 13.61 -16.31
N GLN A 86 -1.68 13.38 -15.58
CA GLN A 86 -2.39 14.42 -14.82
C GLN A 86 -1.63 14.82 -13.55
N GLU A 87 -1.00 13.86 -12.88
CA GLU A 87 -0.35 14.06 -11.59
C GLU A 87 0.76 13.00 -11.41
N VAL A 88 1.87 13.43 -10.82
CA VAL A 88 2.98 12.55 -10.42
C VAL A 88 3.19 12.68 -8.91
N ASN A 89 3.08 11.57 -8.20
CA ASN A 89 3.31 11.49 -6.76
C ASN A 89 4.64 10.81 -6.48
N PHE A 90 5.54 11.51 -5.79
CA PHE A 90 6.76 10.93 -5.29
C PHE A 90 6.57 10.44 -3.86
N VAL A 91 6.71 9.14 -3.66
CA VAL A 91 6.37 8.47 -2.41
C VAL A 91 7.61 7.88 -1.76
N SER A 92 7.85 8.21 -0.50
CA SER A 92 8.90 7.56 0.29
C SER A 92 8.50 6.12 0.62
N THR A 93 9.41 5.18 0.41
CA THR A 93 9.15 3.79 0.80
C THR A 93 9.39 3.55 2.29
N THR A 94 8.53 2.72 2.89
CA THR A 94 8.71 2.24 4.27
C THR A 94 9.37 0.86 4.34
N ARG A 95 9.76 0.28 3.21
CA ARG A 95 10.22 -1.12 3.14
C ARG A 95 11.57 -1.37 3.79
N PHE A 96 12.37 -0.32 3.99
CA PHE A 96 13.67 -0.47 4.64
C PHE A 96 13.58 -0.57 6.16
N TYR A 97 12.48 -0.06 6.77
CA TYR A 97 12.33 0.04 8.23
C TYR A 97 13.58 0.63 8.88
N GLU A 98 14.30 -0.17 9.67
CA GLU A 98 15.57 0.19 10.33
C GLU A 98 16.79 -0.24 9.51
N MET A 99 16.59 -0.89 8.38
CA MET A 99 17.67 -1.30 7.49
C MET A 99 18.13 -0.14 6.61
N ASN A 100 19.44 0.03 6.48
CA ASN A 100 20.01 1.04 5.58
C ASN A 100 20.02 0.60 4.12
N LYS A 101 19.73 -0.68 3.85
CA LYS A 101 19.74 -1.25 2.51
C LYS A 101 18.96 -2.56 2.47
N PHE A 102 18.53 -2.93 1.28
CA PHE A 102 17.89 -4.21 0.99
C PHE A 102 18.66 -4.93 -0.12
N ALA A 103 19.21 -6.11 0.21
CA ALA A 103 19.92 -6.93 -0.77
C ALA A 103 18.93 -7.55 -1.77
N VAL A 104 19.09 -7.24 -3.04
CA VAL A 104 18.31 -7.82 -4.15
C VAL A 104 19.00 -9.08 -4.63
N GLN A 105 18.22 -10.14 -4.83
CA GLN A 105 18.68 -11.43 -5.30
C GLN A 105 18.01 -11.78 -6.63
N ASP A 106 18.71 -12.57 -7.45
CA ASP A 106 18.13 -13.19 -8.63
C ASP A 106 17.14 -14.33 -8.27
N LEU A 107 16.60 -15.00 -9.28
CA LEU A 107 15.65 -16.11 -9.05
C LEU A 107 16.30 -17.34 -8.40
N ASP A 108 17.61 -17.48 -8.47
CA ASP A 108 18.39 -18.57 -7.90
C ASP A 108 18.89 -18.23 -6.47
N GLY A 109 18.61 -17.00 -5.99
CA GLY A 109 18.98 -16.53 -4.66
C GLY A 109 20.38 -15.89 -4.59
N ASN A 110 21.06 -15.68 -5.72
CA ASN A 110 22.34 -15.02 -5.74
C ASN A 110 22.18 -13.50 -5.58
N TYR A 111 23.09 -12.90 -4.83
CA TYR A 111 23.12 -11.43 -4.67
C TYR A 111 23.40 -10.73 -6.00
N GLU A 112 22.66 -9.68 -6.29
CA GLU A 112 22.86 -8.83 -7.47
C GLU A 112 23.29 -7.41 -7.09
N TYR A 113 22.55 -6.73 -6.24
CA TYR A 113 22.83 -5.36 -5.79
C TYR A 113 22.04 -5.00 -4.51
N ASP A 114 22.38 -3.88 -3.93
CA ASP A 114 21.62 -3.30 -2.81
C ASP A 114 20.70 -2.19 -3.31
N LEU A 115 19.44 -2.22 -2.87
CA LEU A 115 18.56 -1.05 -2.87
C LEU A 115 18.80 -0.26 -1.59
N GLU A 116 18.97 1.05 -1.73
CA GLU A 116 19.16 1.96 -0.61
C GLU A 116 17.97 2.95 -0.51
N PRO A 117 17.54 3.32 0.72
CA PRO A 117 16.51 4.33 0.90
C PRO A 117 16.99 5.69 0.38
N ALA A 118 16.05 6.56 0.04
CA ALA A 118 16.33 7.93 -0.30
C ALA A 118 17.08 8.65 0.83
N THR A 119 18.03 9.51 0.46
CA THR A 119 18.86 10.29 1.40
C THR A 119 18.41 11.73 1.52
N ARG A 120 17.72 12.25 0.51
CA ARG A 120 17.17 13.62 0.50
C ARG A 120 16.13 13.79 1.62
N PRO A 121 16.17 14.90 2.38
CA PRO A 121 15.29 15.12 3.54
C PRO A 121 13.81 14.99 3.24
N GLU A 122 13.36 15.47 2.07
CA GLU A 122 11.97 15.42 1.63
C GLU A 122 11.44 14.00 1.40
N TYR A 123 12.33 13.05 1.11
CA TYR A 123 12.00 11.64 0.90
C TYR A 123 12.47 10.72 2.03
N LYS A 124 13.18 11.28 3.01
CA LYS A 124 13.68 10.50 4.15
C LYS A 124 12.55 10.31 5.16
N LYS A 125 12.10 9.08 5.36
CA LYS A 125 11.22 8.77 6.49
C LYS A 125 12.04 8.76 7.76
N VAL A 126 11.62 9.58 8.72
CA VAL A 126 12.18 9.55 10.09
C VAL A 126 11.72 8.25 10.72
N ALA A 127 12.68 7.45 11.21
CA ALA A 127 12.37 6.25 11.98
C ALA A 127 11.47 6.64 13.17
N ASN A 128 10.37 5.91 13.31
CA ASN A 128 9.41 6.22 14.37
C ASN A 128 9.88 5.61 15.69
N THR A 129 10.60 6.38 16.49
CA THR A 129 11.08 5.96 17.82
C THR A 129 9.96 5.47 18.75
N THR A 130 8.71 5.78 18.43
CA THR A 130 7.53 5.30 19.16
C THR A 130 7.28 3.80 18.94
N LEU A 131 7.82 3.18 17.87
CA LEU A 131 7.61 1.75 17.60
C LEU A 131 8.26 0.86 18.64
N GLU A 132 9.47 1.19 19.12
CA GLU A 132 10.17 0.40 20.13
C GLU A 132 9.40 0.37 21.46
N SER A 133 8.78 1.49 21.85
CA SER A 133 7.96 1.54 23.06
C SER A 133 6.75 0.62 23.02
N LEU A 134 6.22 0.32 21.81
CA LEU A 134 5.10 -0.61 21.63
C LEU A 134 5.48 -2.10 21.78
N LEU A 135 6.77 -2.41 21.91
CA LEU A 135 7.21 -3.76 22.27
C LEU A 135 6.87 -4.07 23.73
N ASP A 136 6.89 -3.06 24.59
CA ASP A 136 6.38 -3.18 25.96
C ASP A 136 4.87 -3.47 25.93
N LYS A 137 4.46 -4.53 26.64
CA LYS A 137 3.07 -5.01 26.63
C LYS A 137 2.12 -3.99 27.27
N ASP A 138 2.53 -3.34 28.35
CA ASP A 138 1.66 -2.43 29.10
C ASP A 138 1.49 -1.11 28.34
N VAL A 139 2.60 -0.58 27.79
CA VAL A 139 2.58 0.60 26.92
C VAL A 139 1.70 0.35 25.70
N ARG A 140 1.82 -0.81 25.07
CA ARG A 140 1.01 -1.20 23.92
C ARG A 140 -0.47 -1.32 24.30
N GLN A 141 -0.80 -1.96 25.42
CA GLN A 141 -2.18 -2.11 25.86
C GLN A 141 -2.83 -0.75 26.17
N GLN A 142 -2.10 0.14 26.83
CA GLN A 142 -2.56 1.51 27.08
C GLN A 142 -2.77 2.29 25.77
N ALA A 143 -1.85 2.16 24.82
CA ALA A 143 -1.99 2.78 23.51
C ALA A 143 -3.21 2.26 22.74
N ILE A 144 -3.48 0.96 22.80
CA ILE A 144 -4.67 0.33 22.21
C ILE A 144 -5.95 0.85 22.88
N SER A 145 -6.01 0.87 24.20
CA SER A 145 -7.18 1.33 24.94
C SER A 145 -7.53 2.79 24.64
N ASN A 146 -6.51 3.64 24.54
CA ASN A 146 -6.68 5.07 24.27
C ASN A 146 -6.88 5.41 22.78
N ALA A 147 -6.73 4.46 21.88
CA ALA A 147 -6.85 4.72 20.45
C ALA A 147 -8.30 5.03 20.05
N VAL A 148 -8.50 6.12 19.32
CA VAL A 148 -9.78 6.46 18.68
C VAL A 148 -9.64 6.15 17.19
N ILE A 149 -10.31 5.09 16.74
CA ILE A 149 -10.30 4.66 15.35
C ILE A 149 -11.36 5.43 14.57
N LYS A 150 -10.95 6.06 13.46
CA LYS A 150 -11.84 6.65 12.46
C LYS A 150 -11.66 5.89 11.15
N PRO A 151 -12.48 4.85 10.92
CA PRO A 151 -12.24 3.94 9.81
C PRO A 151 -12.52 4.60 8.47
N LYS A 152 -11.45 4.87 7.70
CA LYS A 152 -11.55 5.44 6.34
C LYS A 152 -12.41 4.58 5.40
N CYS A 153 -12.36 3.28 5.54
CA CYS A 153 -13.19 2.37 4.76
C CYS A 153 -14.71 2.61 4.93
N MET A 154 -15.13 3.19 6.06
CA MET A 154 -16.52 3.63 6.25
C MET A 154 -16.79 4.98 5.59
N GLU A 155 -15.85 5.90 5.65
CA GLU A 155 -15.96 7.23 5.00
C GLU A 155 -15.97 7.07 3.47
N ASP A 156 -15.06 6.25 2.95
CA ASP A 156 -14.88 6.04 1.51
C ASP A 156 -15.86 5.00 0.93
N GLN A 157 -16.61 4.29 1.78
CA GLN A 157 -17.49 3.17 1.41
C GLN A 157 -16.79 2.11 0.55
N GLY A 158 -15.49 1.96 0.76
CA GLY A 158 -14.63 1.06 0.01
C GLY A 158 -14.67 -0.36 0.54
N ILE A 159 -14.56 -1.33 -0.35
CA ILE A 159 -14.35 -2.74 -0.02
C ILE A 159 -13.06 -3.23 -0.67
N TYR A 160 -12.46 -4.23 -0.06
CA TYR A 160 -11.32 -4.96 -0.62
C TYR A 160 -11.73 -6.39 -0.92
N VAL A 161 -11.42 -6.87 -2.13
CA VAL A 161 -11.62 -8.27 -2.51
C VAL A 161 -10.26 -8.90 -2.73
N ASP A 162 -9.96 -9.97 -1.98
CA ASP A 162 -8.71 -10.69 -2.12
C ASP A 162 -8.70 -11.65 -3.33
N PRO A 163 -7.54 -12.26 -3.68
CA PRO A 163 -7.45 -13.19 -4.80
C PRO A 163 -8.33 -14.44 -4.67
N TYR A 164 -8.81 -14.76 -3.47
CA TYR A 164 -9.67 -15.91 -3.19
C TYR A 164 -11.16 -15.54 -3.20
N GLY A 165 -11.47 -14.26 -3.43
CA GLY A 165 -12.83 -13.73 -3.46
C GLY A 165 -13.38 -13.36 -2.09
N ASN A 166 -12.58 -13.33 -1.03
CA ASN A 166 -13.02 -12.86 0.27
C ASN A 166 -13.18 -11.36 0.26
N ILE A 167 -14.25 -10.89 0.91
CA ILE A 167 -14.60 -9.47 0.96
C ILE A 167 -14.25 -8.94 2.34
N LEU A 168 -13.37 -7.95 2.37
CA LEU A 168 -12.80 -7.39 3.58
C LEU A 168 -12.97 -5.87 3.61
N SER A 169 -12.84 -5.26 4.77
CA SER A 169 -13.07 -3.84 4.96
C SER A 169 -12.02 -2.94 4.28
N CYS A 170 -10.77 -3.40 4.16
CA CYS A 170 -9.72 -2.67 3.46
C CYS A 170 -8.54 -3.59 3.09
N CYS A 171 -7.67 -3.09 2.22
CA CYS A 171 -6.50 -3.83 1.76
C CYS A 171 -5.50 -4.15 2.88
N LEU A 172 -5.41 -3.34 3.93
CA LEU A 172 -4.51 -3.60 5.06
C LEU A 172 -4.97 -4.79 5.90
N ILE A 173 -6.28 -4.87 6.18
CA ILE A 173 -6.88 -6.05 6.81
C ILE A 173 -6.70 -7.29 5.92
N GLY A 174 -6.90 -7.13 4.59
CA GLY A 174 -6.69 -8.21 3.63
C GLY A 174 -5.23 -8.67 3.57
N SER A 175 -4.27 -7.77 3.62
CA SER A 175 -2.87 -8.10 3.68
C SER A 175 -2.54 -8.91 4.94
N ASP A 176 -2.92 -8.43 6.12
CA ASP A 176 -2.66 -9.14 7.38
C ASP A 176 -3.37 -10.50 7.43
N TYR A 177 -4.55 -10.62 6.81
CA TYR A 177 -5.30 -11.88 6.74
C TYR A 177 -4.57 -12.95 5.94
N LEU A 178 -3.95 -12.57 4.82
CA LEU A 178 -3.23 -13.47 3.92
C LEU A 178 -1.80 -13.75 4.35
N GLU A 179 -1.23 -12.91 5.22
CA GLU A 179 0.17 -13.03 5.60
C GLU A 179 0.44 -14.15 6.59
N GLU A 180 1.60 -14.81 6.40
CA GLU A 180 2.19 -15.68 7.41
C GLU A 180 3.11 -14.88 8.34
N PRO A 181 3.20 -15.26 9.63
CA PRO A 181 4.11 -14.61 10.56
C PRO A 181 5.55 -14.66 10.06
N LEU A 182 6.23 -13.51 10.14
CA LEU A 182 7.64 -13.41 9.81
C LEU A 182 8.50 -14.08 10.89
N LYS A 183 9.70 -14.56 10.52
CA LYS A 183 10.72 -14.88 11.52
C LYS A 183 11.08 -13.60 12.28
N GLU A 184 11.05 -13.66 13.60
CA GLU A 184 11.35 -12.54 14.47
C GLU A 184 12.86 -12.27 14.50
N THR A 185 13.34 -11.47 13.54
CA THR A 185 14.74 -11.04 13.46
C THR A 185 14.92 -9.57 13.85
N LEU A 186 13.84 -8.78 13.81
CA LEU A 186 13.81 -7.36 14.12
C LEU A 186 12.59 -7.02 15.00
N PRO A 187 12.67 -5.99 15.86
CA PRO A 187 11.53 -5.51 16.67
C PRO A 187 10.27 -5.25 15.85
N ILE A 188 10.42 -4.74 14.63
CA ILE A 188 9.30 -4.47 13.73
C ILE A 188 8.58 -5.76 13.30
N HIS A 189 9.30 -6.88 13.15
CA HIS A 189 8.69 -8.18 12.83
C HIS A 189 7.78 -8.67 13.96
N THR A 190 8.20 -8.49 15.21
CA THR A 190 7.39 -8.81 16.39
C THR A 190 6.08 -7.99 16.36
N LEU A 191 6.15 -6.68 16.18
CA LEU A 191 4.97 -5.83 16.10
C LEU A 191 4.07 -6.17 14.92
N ARG A 192 4.65 -6.53 13.78
CA ARG A 192 3.92 -6.98 12.62
C ARG A 192 3.19 -8.30 12.89
N ASN A 193 3.88 -9.29 13.46
CA ASN A 193 3.28 -10.58 13.80
C ASN A 193 2.13 -10.43 14.80
N LEU A 194 2.25 -9.51 15.77
CA LEU A 194 1.17 -9.18 16.68
C LEU A 194 -0.04 -8.57 15.94
N SER A 195 0.18 -7.73 14.95
CA SER A 195 -0.89 -7.15 14.13
C SER A 195 -1.57 -8.22 13.27
N VAL A 196 -0.79 -9.05 12.59
CA VAL A 196 -1.28 -10.17 11.78
C VAL A 196 -2.11 -11.12 12.63
N GLN A 197 -1.61 -11.51 13.82
CA GLN A 197 -2.33 -12.41 14.72
C GLN A 197 -3.63 -11.78 15.23
N ASN A 198 -3.60 -10.51 15.65
CA ASN A 198 -4.79 -9.78 16.10
C ASN A 198 -5.86 -9.70 14.99
N THR A 199 -5.44 -9.43 13.74
CA THR A 199 -6.36 -9.41 12.59
C THR A 199 -6.95 -10.79 12.31
N LYS A 200 -6.12 -11.84 12.33
CA LYS A 200 -6.60 -13.21 12.12
C LYS A 200 -7.58 -13.66 13.22
N ASP A 201 -7.32 -13.32 14.48
CA ASP A 201 -8.21 -13.65 15.58
C ASP A 201 -9.55 -12.89 15.46
N MET A 202 -9.49 -11.59 15.13
CA MET A 202 -10.69 -10.81 14.84
C MET A 202 -11.54 -11.44 13.74
N LEU A 203 -10.92 -11.84 12.63
CA LEU A 203 -11.64 -12.39 11.47
C LEU A 203 -12.14 -13.82 11.67
N LYS A 204 -11.71 -14.54 12.71
CA LYS A 204 -12.35 -15.80 13.12
C LYS A 204 -13.75 -15.59 13.68
N ASP A 205 -13.96 -14.48 14.40
CA ASP A 205 -15.25 -14.13 15.00
C ASP A 205 -16.20 -13.47 13.99
N ILE A 206 -15.64 -12.93 12.91
CA ILE A 206 -16.39 -12.30 11.82
C ILE A 206 -16.50 -13.27 10.65
N LYS A 207 -17.74 -13.61 10.26
CA LYS A 207 -17.94 -14.41 9.04
C LYS A 207 -17.58 -13.56 7.83
N VAL A 208 -16.35 -13.75 7.29
CA VAL A 208 -15.88 -13.05 6.10
C VAL A 208 -16.71 -13.48 4.88
N PRO A 209 -17.43 -12.54 4.22
CA PRO A 209 -18.19 -12.86 3.02
C PRO A 209 -17.26 -13.23 1.86
N ASN A 210 -17.75 -14.08 0.94
CA ASN A 210 -17.01 -14.45 -0.27
C ASN A 210 -17.88 -14.21 -1.52
N CYS A 211 -17.26 -13.71 -2.60
CA CYS A 211 -17.93 -13.45 -3.86
C CYS A 211 -18.64 -14.68 -4.45
N LYS A 212 -18.22 -15.89 -4.08
CA LYS A 212 -18.85 -17.15 -4.54
C LYS A 212 -20.22 -17.40 -3.92
N ASP A 213 -20.49 -16.79 -2.75
CA ASP A 213 -21.75 -16.98 -2.03
C ASP A 213 -22.87 -16.08 -2.56
N GLY A 214 -22.61 -15.35 -3.66
CA GLY A 214 -23.56 -14.40 -4.26
C GLY A 214 -23.53 -13.06 -3.53
N ILE A 215 -24.39 -12.19 -3.93
CA ILE A 215 -24.46 -10.75 -3.73
C ILE A 215 -24.08 -10.25 -2.33
N LEU A 216 -23.24 -9.22 -2.34
CA LEU A 216 -23.15 -8.22 -1.28
C LEU A 216 -24.55 -7.63 -1.04
N SER A 217 -25.26 -8.10 -0.04
CA SER A 217 -26.40 -7.34 0.47
C SER A 217 -25.85 -6.09 1.16
N SER A 218 -26.47 -4.94 0.96
CA SER A 218 -26.12 -3.66 1.58
C SER A 218 -26.12 -3.70 3.12
N ASP A 219 -26.73 -4.71 3.71
CA ASP A 219 -26.74 -5.02 5.16
C ASP A 219 -25.55 -5.88 5.56
N THR A 220 -24.41 -5.72 4.88
CA THR A 220 -23.25 -6.53 5.16
C THR A 220 -22.89 -6.50 6.63
N MET A 221 -23.05 -7.62 7.27
CA MET A 221 -22.70 -7.88 8.67
C MET A 221 -21.24 -7.46 8.97
N LEU A 222 -20.38 -7.49 7.94
CA LEU A 222 -18.97 -7.12 8.04
C LEU A 222 -18.74 -5.77 8.73
N TRP A 223 -19.44 -4.71 8.32
CA TRP A 223 -19.25 -3.37 8.91
C TRP A 223 -19.81 -3.29 10.34
N LYS A 224 -20.94 -3.93 10.56
CA LYS A 224 -21.57 -3.97 11.87
C LYS A 224 -20.74 -4.78 12.88
N ASP A 225 -20.17 -5.89 12.42
CA ASP A 225 -19.32 -6.73 13.25
C ASP A 225 -17.97 -6.04 13.52
N MET A 226 -17.44 -5.27 12.54
CA MET A 226 -16.23 -4.48 12.70
C MET A 226 -16.37 -3.35 13.74
N ASP A 227 -17.58 -2.83 13.98
CA ASP A 227 -17.80 -1.74 14.93
C ASP A 227 -17.30 -2.09 16.34
N ASN A 228 -17.48 -3.33 16.77
CA ASN A 228 -16.97 -3.83 18.05
C ASN A 228 -15.44 -3.78 18.15
N TYR A 229 -14.74 -3.91 17.01
CA TYR A 229 -13.29 -3.86 16.93
C TYR A 229 -12.74 -2.44 16.67
N TRP A 230 -13.61 -1.46 16.47
CA TRP A 230 -13.24 -0.04 16.42
C TRP A 230 -13.48 0.66 17.74
N ASN A 231 -14.59 0.33 18.43
CA ASN A 231 -15.08 1.02 19.61
C ASN A 231 -15.00 0.21 20.91
N GLY A 232 -14.83 -1.12 20.82
CA GLY A 232 -14.73 -2.00 21.97
C GLY A 232 -13.34 -2.07 22.61
N ASP A 233 -13.16 -3.01 23.53
CA ASP A 233 -11.88 -3.20 24.26
C ASP A 233 -10.84 -3.95 23.42
N ASN A 234 -11.26 -4.80 22.48
CA ASN A 234 -10.39 -5.60 21.61
C ASN A 234 -10.19 -4.93 20.25
N LYS A 235 -9.61 -3.73 20.26
CA LYS A 235 -9.45 -2.96 19.03
C LYS A 235 -8.51 -3.62 18.02
N CYS A 236 -8.89 -3.53 16.75
CA CYS A 236 -8.07 -3.99 15.64
C CYS A 236 -6.77 -3.19 15.53
N MET A 237 -5.61 -3.84 15.72
CA MET A 237 -4.30 -3.19 15.67
C MET A 237 -4.00 -2.57 14.31
N THR A 238 -4.41 -3.21 13.23
CA THR A 238 -4.25 -2.69 11.87
C THR A 238 -5.06 -1.41 11.65
N CYS A 239 -6.30 -1.37 12.16
CA CYS A 239 -7.10 -0.15 12.13
C CYS A 239 -6.52 0.96 13.01
N ILE A 240 -5.94 0.63 14.17
CA ILE A 240 -5.25 1.60 15.01
C ILE A 240 -4.08 2.22 14.25
N LYS A 241 -3.25 1.40 13.58
CA LYS A 241 -2.11 1.89 12.80
C LYS A 241 -2.53 2.79 11.65
N ALA A 242 -3.59 2.44 10.94
CA ALA A 242 -3.99 3.11 9.71
C ALA A 242 -4.97 4.27 9.92
N CYS A 243 -5.87 4.16 10.91
CA CYS A 243 -7.05 4.99 11.05
C CYS A 243 -7.18 5.67 12.41
N SER A 244 -6.17 5.58 13.30
CA SER A 244 -6.17 6.29 14.58
C SER A 244 -5.27 7.52 14.55
N LYS A 245 -5.74 8.62 15.16
CA LYS A 245 -4.95 9.85 15.31
C LYS A 245 -3.98 9.81 16.50
N THR A 246 -4.17 8.88 17.43
CA THR A 246 -3.55 8.94 18.77
C THR A 246 -2.16 8.33 18.83
N ILE A 247 -1.83 7.37 17.97
CA ILE A 247 -0.56 6.62 18.05
C ILE A 247 0.42 7.04 16.95
N TYR A 248 -0.07 7.53 15.81
CA TYR A 248 0.71 7.75 14.60
C TYR A 248 0.54 9.14 13.98
N ASN A 249 0.57 10.19 14.80
CA ASN A 249 0.56 11.57 14.28
C ASN A 249 1.75 11.94 13.36
N THR A 250 2.52 10.96 12.89
CA THR A 250 3.68 11.14 12.01
C THR A 250 3.55 10.48 10.65
N THR A 251 2.46 9.80 10.35
CA THR A 251 2.19 9.37 8.98
C THR A 251 1.08 10.24 8.38
N LYS A 252 1.43 11.46 7.99
CA LYS A 252 0.70 12.16 6.94
C LYS A 252 0.85 11.32 5.66
N HIS A 253 -0.31 10.94 5.12
CA HIS A 253 -0.55 10.44 3.77
C HIS A 253 -0.02 9.04 3.41
N ILE A 254 -0.92 8.07 3.60
CA ILE A 254 -1.19 7.13 2.52
C ILE A 254 -2.62 7.47 2.09
N ALA A 255 -2.75 8.34 1.10
CA ALA A 255 -3.93 8.47 0.29
C ALA A 255 -3.76 7.49 -0.87
#